data_018f12a82a89df875cde4593b1581cc1
#
_entry.id   018f12a82a89df875cde4593b1581cc1
#
_cell.length_a   1.000
_cell.length_b   1.000
_cell.length_c   1.000
_cell.angle_alpha   90.00
_cell.angle_beta   90.00
_cell.angle_gamma   90.00
#
_symmetry.space_group_name_H-M   'P 1'
#
loop_
_entity.id
_entity.type
_entity.pdbx_description
1 polymer ?
#
loop_
_entity_poly.entity_id
_entity_poly.type
_entity_poly.pdbx_seq_one_letter_code
_entity_poly.pdbx_strand_id
1 'polypeptide(L)'
;MISIRELEDRVTFEVKVRPRANKNAITGEVGGALRLSLTAPPANGRANAACIEFFANLLKVPRSSVTIATGRSSRNKVIGVAGVTAQQVRDRVEAEVRS
;
A
#
# COMPACT_ATOMS: atom_id res chain seq x y z
N MET A 1 -7.45 2.33 12.99
CA MET A 1 -5.99 2.55 12.78
C MET A 1 -5.38 1.34 12.12
N ILE A 2 -4.53 1.54 11.13
CA ILE A 2 -3.92 0.41 10.42
C ILE A 2 -2.90 -0.31 11.30
N SER A 3 -2.80 -1.61 11.09
CA SER A 3 -1.83 -2.46 11.76
C SER A 3 -0.55 -2.51 10.94
N ILE A 4 0.55 -2.04 11.50
CA ILE A 4 1.84 -2.03 10.84
C ILE A 4 2.79 -2.88 11.66
N ARG A 5 3.42 -3.85 11.00
CA ARG A 5 4.41 -4.69 11.65
C ARG A 5 5.80 -4.20 11.28
N GLU A 6 6.64 -3.96 12.28
CA GLU A 6 8.03 -3.63 12.05
C GLU A 6 8.87 -4.89 12.09
N LEU A 7 9.57 -5.17 11.00
CA LEU A 7 10.54 -6.25 10.90
C LEU A 7 11.92 -5.63 10.92
N GLU A 8 12.94 -6.48 10.97
CA GLU A 8 14.30 -6.00 11.09
C GLU A 8 14.76 -5.11 9.94
N ASP A 9 14.31 -5.41 8.72
CA ASP A 9 14.76 -4.71 7.51
C ASP A 9 13.65 -3.93 6.80
N ARG A 10 12.40 -4.00 7.29
CA ARG A 10 11.27 -3.37 6.62
C ARG A 10 10.05 -3.31 7.53
N VAL A 11 9.05 -2.59 7.08
CA VAL A 11 7.72 -2.63 7.70
C VAL A 11 6.76 -3.32 6.75
N THR A 12 5.71 -3.94 7.29
CA THR A 12 4.66 -4.55 6.47
C THR A 12 3.30 -4.10 6.95
N PHE A 13 2.35 -4.00 6.03
CA PHE A 13 0.96 -3.67 6.35
C PHE A 13 0.03 -4.25 5.30
N GLU A 14 -1.21 -4.49 5.70
CA GLU A 14 -2.20 -5.07 4.81
C GLU A 14 -2.94 -4.01 4.02
N VAL A 15 -3.25 -4.34 2.77
CA VAL A 15 -3.95 -3.45 1.86
C VAL A 15 -5.04 -4.25 1.14
N LYS A 16 -6.25 -3.71 1.12
CA LYS A 16 -7.35 -4.26 0.33
C LYS A 16 -7.53 -3.38 -0.90
N VAL A 17 -7.32 -3.96 -2.06
CA VAL A 17 -7.33 -3.23 -3.34
C VAL A 17 -8.70 -3.32 -3.98
N ARG A 18 -9.20 -2.16 -4.42
CA ARG A 18 -10.38 -2.06 -5.28
C ARG A 18 -9.91 -1.64 -6.67
N PRO A 19 -9.86 -2.56 -7.64
CA PRO A 19 -9.40 -2.23 -8.99
C PRO A 19 -10.47 -1.50 -9.79
N ARG A 20 -10.07 -0.96 -10.94
CA ARG A 20 -10.95 -0.26 -11.88
C ARG A 20 -11.73 0.88 -11.25
N ALA A 21 -11.11 1.57 -10.32
CA ALA A 21 -11.68 2.76 -9.70
C ALA A 21 -11.43 3.98 -10.58
N ASN A 22 -12.05 5.11 -10.21
CA ASN A 22 -11.89 6.35 -10.96
C ASN A 22 -10.54 7.01 -10.72
N LYS A 23 -9.91 6.75 -9.59
CA LYS A 23 -8.60 7.32 -9.27
C LYS A 23 -7.86 6.43 -8.28
N ASN A 24 -6.56 6.65 -8.20
CA ASN A 24 -5.71 5.98 -7.22
C ASN A 24 -5.76 6.76 -5.91
N ALA A 25 -6.29 6.14 -4.86
CA ALA A 25 -6.45 6.84 -3.59
C ALA A 25 -6.66 5.87 -2.44
N ILE A 26 -6.22 6.25 -1.26
CA ILE A 26 -6.57 5.57 -0.02
C ILE A 26 -7.97 6.07 0.35
N THR A 27 -8.92 5.14 0.47
CA THR A 27 -10.32 5.48 0.72
C THR A 27 -10.76 5.21 2.17
N GLY A 28 -9.90 4.60 2.97
CA GLY A 28 -10.23 4.32 4.36
C GLY A 28 -9.46 3.13 4.88
N GLU A 29 -9.95 2.54 5.96
CA GLU A 29 -9.38 1.33 6.53
C GLU A 29 -10.49 0.41 7.00
N VAL A 30 -10.17 -0.89 7.06
CA VAL A 30 -11.09 -1.90 7.58
C VAL A 30 -10.29 -3.02 8.21
N GLY A 31 -10.57 -3.33 9.48
CA GLY A 31 -9.91 -4.43 10.16
C GLY A 31 -8.40 -4.32 10.23
N GLY A 32 -7.86 -3.10 10.32
CA GLY A 32 -6.43 -2.88 10.36
C GLY A 32 -5.75 -2.79 8.99
N ALA A 33 -6.50 -3.00 7.91
CA ALA A 33 -5.97 -2.92 6.55
C ALA A 33 -6.36 -1.59 5.89
N LEU A 34 -5.49 -1.08 5.02
CA LEU A 34 -5.81 0.08 4.21
C LEU A 34 -6.71 -0.33 3.04
N ARG A 35 -7.69 0.50 2.73
CA ARG A 35 -8.48 0.34 1.50
C ARG A 35 -7.86 1.25 0.44
N LEU A 36 -7.41 0.63 -0.64
CA LEU A 36 -6.75 1.34 -1.74
C LEU A 36 -7.53 1.15 -3.04
N SER A 37 -7.99 2.26 -3.60
CA SER A 37 -8.60 2.25 -4.93
C SER A 37 -7.52 2.45 -5.97
N LEU A 38 -7.54 1.65 -7.03
CA LEU A 38 -6.61 1.75 -8.15
C LEU A 38 -7.37 1.77 -9.46
N THR A 39 -6.91 2.60 -10.39
CA THR A 39 -7.49 2.64 -11.73
C THR A 39 -7.11 1.42 -12.54
N ALA A 40 -5.99 0.77 -12.20
CA ALA A 40 -5.48 -0.38 -12.92
C ALA A 40 -6.43 -1.58 -12.82
N PRO A 41 -6.52 -2.40 -13.87
CA PRO A 41 -7.26 -3.65 -13.82
C PRO A 41 -6.49 -4.69 -12.99
N PRO A 42 -7.16 -5.73 -12.46
CA PRO A 42 -6.52 -6.73 -11.62
C PRO A 42 -5.72 -7.77 -12.42
N ALA A 43 -5.47 -7.55 -13.69
CA ALA A 43 -4.86 -8.53 -14.58
C ALA A 43 -3.42 -8.18 -14.92
N ASN A 44 -2.63 -9.21 -15.26
CA ASN A 44 -1.27 -9.08 -15.81
C ASN A 44 -0.31 -8.28 -14.92
N GLY A 45 -0.47 -8.38 -13.61
CA GLY A 45 0.42 -7.69 -12.67
C GLY A 45 0.25 -6.19 -12.63
N ARG A 46 -0.71 -5.61 -13.35
CA ARG A 46 -0.90 -4.16 -13.39
C ARG A 46 -1.28 -3.58 -12.03
N ALA A 47 -2.16 -4.27 -11.30
CA ALA A 47 -2.54 -3.82 -9.97
C ALA A 47 -1.36 -3.86 -9.01
N ASN A 48 -0.50 -4.87 -9.11
CA ASN A 48 0.70 -4.96 -8.28
C ASN A 48 1.66 -3.81 -8.58
N ALA A 49 1.92 -3.54 -9.84
CA ALA A 49 2.80 -2.44 -10.25
C ALA A 49 2.23 -1.10 -9.81
N ALA A 50 0.92 -0.89 -9.96
CA ALA A 50 0.26 0.34 -9.55
C ALA A 50 0.32 0.52 -8.02
N CYS A 51 0.16 -0.56 -7.28
CA CYS A 51 0.25 -0.55 -5.82
C CYS A 51 1.66 -0.16 -5.36
N ILE A 52 2.67 -0.77 -5.95
CA ILE A 52 4.07 -0.45 -5.65
C ILE A 52 4.37 1.01 -5.94
N GLU A 53 3.95 1.49 -7.10
CA GLU A 53 4.16 2.87 -7.50
C GLU A 53 3.44 3.84 -6.55
N PHE A 54 2.21 3.52 -6.18
CA PHE A 54 1.44 4.36 -5.27
C PHE A 54 2.16 4.55 -3.94
N PHE A 55 2.60 3.45 -3.32
CA PHE A 55 3.27 3.55 -2.02
C PHE A 55 4.68 4.10 -2.12
N ALA A 56 5.39 3.86 -3.21
CA ALA A 56 6.70 4.48 -3.42
C ALA A 56 6.58 6.01 -3.47
N ASN A 57 5.58 6.50 -4.19
CA ASN A 57 5.33 7.96 -4.27
C ASN A 57 4.85 8.53 -2.94
N LEU A 58 3.94 7.84 -2.27
CA LEU A 58 3.39 8.29 -0.99
C LEU A 58 4.48 8.39 0.07
N LEU A 59 5.32 7.38 0.17
CA LEU A 59 6.34 7.27 1.20
C LEU A 59 7.68 7.89 0.78
N LYS A 60 7.77 8.36 -0.47
CA LYS A 60 8.96 9.01 -1.02
C LYS A 60 10.19 8.10 -0.96
N VAL A 61 10.01 6.86 -1.39
CA VAL A 61 11.07 5.87 -1.49
C VAL A 61 11.13 5.34 -2.92
N PRO A 62 12.26 4.73 -3.33
CA PRO A 62 12.34 4.09 -4.64
C PRO A 62 11.35 2.93 -4.75
N ARG A 63 10.91 2.62 -5.96
CA ARG A 63 10.05 1.45 -6.19
C ARG A 63 10.69 0.17 -5.69
N SER A 64 12.02 0.05 -5.79
CA SER A 64 12.74 -1.12 -5.32
C SER A 64 12.62 -1.35 -3.82
N SER A 65 12.23 -0.33 -3.06
CA SER A 65 12.01 -0.44 -1.62
C SER A 65 10.62 -0.98 -1.27
N VAL A 66 9.71 -1.07 -2.23
CA VAL A 66 8.33 -1.52 -2.01
C VAL A 66 8.14 -2.88 -2.67
N THR A 67 7.63 -3.83 -1.90
CA THR A 67 7.38 -5.20 -2.40
C THR A 67 5.98 -5.65 -2.04
N ILE A 68 5.47 -6.60 -2.83
CA ILE A 68 4.24 -7.32 -2.47
C ILE A 68 4.70 -8.57 -1.73
N ALA A 69 4.61 -8.55 -0.41
CA ALA A 69 5.07 -9.67 0.40
C ALA A 69 4.16 -10.90 0.24
N THR A 70 2.84 -10.70 0.22
CA THR A 70 1.88 -11.76 -0.07
C THR A 70 0.71 -11.21 -0.86
N GLY A 71 -0.05 -12.10 -1.49
CA GLY A 71 -1.29 -11.73 -2.15
C GLY A 71 -1.11 -11.15 -3.55
N ARG A 72 -0.10 -11.58 -4.30
CA ARG A 72 0.16 -11.04 -5.64
C ARG A 72 -1.04 -11.23 -6.58
N SER A 73 -1.79 -12.30 -6.40
CA SER A 73 -2.98 -12.59 -7.21
C SER A 73 -4.28 -12.36 -6.47
N SER A 74 -4.23 -11.65 -5.37
CA SER A 74 -5.38 -11.40 -4.50
C SER A 74 -5.64 -9.90 -4.36
N ARG A 75 -6.87 -9.54 -4.05
CA ARG A 75 -7.21 -8.16 -3.68
C ARG A 75 -6.70 -7.82 -2.28
N ASN A 76 -6.44 -8.85 -1.46
CA ASN A 76 -5.86 -8.68 -0.13
C ASN A 76 -4.36 -8.89 -0.25
N LYS A 77 -3.60 -7.83 -0.03
CA LYS A 77 -2.14 -7.86 -0.20
C LYS A 77 -1.45 -7.44 1.09
N VAL A 78 -0.25 -7.95 1.29
CA VAL A 78 0.65 -7.44 2.33
C VAL A 78 1.78 -6.72 1.61
N ILE A 79 1.96 -5.46 1.94
CA ILE A 79 2.97 -4.60 1.33
C ILE A 79 4.15 -4.50 2.28
N GLY A 80 5.36 -4.71 1.76
CA GLY A 80 6.59 -4.51 2.51
C GLY A 80 7.32 -3.28 2.01
N VAL A 81 7.83 -2.45 2.91
CA VAL A 81 8.57 -1.25 2.55
C VAL A 81 9.84 -1.15 3.39
N ALA A 82 10.98 -1.08 2.71
CA ALA A 82 12.27 -0.90 3.35
C ALA A 82 12.58 0.59 3.48
N GLY A 83 13.37 0.95 4.50
CA GLY A 83 13.85 2.32 4.64
C GLY A 83 12.88 3.30 5.28
N VAL A 84 11.78 2.81 5.86
CA VAL A 84 10.81 3.65 6.57
C VAL A 84 10.45 3.02 7.91
N THR A 85 9.95 3.85 8.82
CA THR A 85 9.44 3.38 10.10
C THR A 85 7.92 3.26 10.04
N ALA A 86 7.34 2.54 11.01
CA ALA A 86 5.89 2.45 11.13
C ALA A 86 5.28 3.83 11.31
N GLN A 87 5.93 4.71 12.08
CA GLN A 87 5.41 6.05 12.30
C GLN A 87 5.41 6.88 11.01
N GLN A 88 6.44 6.74 10.19
CA GLN A 88 6.47 7.43 8.89
C GLN A 88 5.33 6.98 8.00
N VAL A 89 5.04 5.67 7.98
CA VAL A 89 3.90 5.16 7.21
C VAL A 89 2.60 5.75 7.72
N ARG A 90 2.38 5.73 9.04
CA ARG A 90 1.15 6.29 9.63
C ARG A 90 0.99 7.75 9.30
N ASP A 91 2.05 8.54 9.44
CA ASP A 91 1.99 9.97 9.18
C ASP A 91 1.64 10.28 7.73
N ARG A 92 2.24 9.57 6.79
CA ARG A 92 1.97 9.77 5.36
C ARG A 92 0.57 9.31 4.97
N VAL A 93 0.13 8.18 5.49
CA VAL A 93 -1.22 7.67 5.23
C VAL A 93 -2.26 8.64 5.78
N GLU A 94 -2.06 9.13 6.99
CA GLU A 94 -2.98 10.07 7.61
C GLU A 94 -3.05 11.38 6.84
N ALA A 95 -1.91 11.88 6.39
CA ALA A 95 -1.86 13.10 5.58
C ALA A 95 -2.59 12.92 4.24
N GLU A 96 -2.45 11.74 3.63
CA GLU A 96 -3.12 11.44 2.37
C GLU A 96 -4.64 11.38 2.54
N VAL A 97 -5.11 10.74 3.60
CA VAL A 97 -6.55 10.61 3.86
C VAL A 97 -7.20 11.96 4.15
N ARG A 98 -6.47 12.89 4.76
CA ARG A 98 -6.98 14.21 5.11
C ARG A 98 -6.98 15.21 3.96
N SER A 99 -6.20 14.95 2.92
CA SER A 99 -6.09 15.90 1.81
C SER A 99 -7.25 15.85 0.81
#